data_931e5f0769efb52b896e9989a7aa019d
#
_entry.id   931e5f0769efb52b896e9989a7aa019d
#
_cell.length_a   1.000
_cell.length_b   1.000
_cell.length_c   1.000
_cell.angle_alpha   90.00
_cell.angle_beta   90.00
_cell.angle_gamma   90.00
#
_symmetry.space_group_name_H-M   'P 1'
#
loop_
_entity.id
_entity.type
_entity.pdbx_description
1 polymer ?
#
loop_
_entity_poly.entity_id
_entity_poly.type
_entity_poly.pdbx_seq_one_letter_code
_entity_poly.pdbx_strand_id
1 'polypeptide(L)'
;RLTKVTGVQTCALPIYATVTLCHTGTRDLAEHTRRADIVIAAAGVPGMVTAGMLRAGAVVVDVGVSRVGGVITGDLAPDVWDRAGWVTPNPGGIGPMTRAMLLSNVVQLAEAGAS
;
A
#
# COMPACT_ATOMS: atom_id res chain seq x y z
N ARG A 1 9.34 -2.13 17.44
CA ARG A 1 8.44 -1.04 17.74
C ARG A 1 7.09 -1.08 17.02
N LEU A 2 6.57 -2.20 16.85
CA LEU A 2 5.27 -2.37 16.28
C LEU A 2 4.21 -2.08 17.33
N THR A 3 3.39 -1.07 17.12
CA THR A 3 2.34 -0.70 18.04
C THR A 3 0.98 -1.26 17.66
N LYS A 4 0.81 -1.61 16.38
CA LYS A 4 -0.47 -2.10 15.88
C LYS A 4 -0.25 -3.00 14.68
N VAL A 5 -0.85 -4.18 14.71
CA VAL A 5 -0.86 -5.11 13.58
C VAL A 5 -1.98 -4.73 12.63
N THR A 6 -1.68 -4.59 11.34
CA THR A 6 -2.66 -4.32 10.31
C THR A 6 -3.04 -5.60 9.58
N GLY A 7 -4.15 -5.58 8.85
CA GLY A 7 -4.55 -6.71 8.00
C GLY A 7 -3.50 -7.08 6.96
N VAL A 8 -2.78 -6.10 6.42
CA VAL A 8 -1.70 -6.34 5.44
C VAL A 8 -0.59 -7.17 6.06
N GLN A 9 -0.13 -6.83 7.26
CA GLN A 9 0.89 -7.61 7.95
C GLN A 9 0.42 -9.03 8.22
N THR A 10 -0.80 -9.18 8.71
CA THR A 10 -1.39 -10.48 9.02
C THR A 10 -1.47 -11.37 7.78
N CYS A 11 -1.78 -10.81 6.61
CA CYS A 11 -1.82 -11.55 5.36
C CYS A 11 -0.43 -11.90 4.81
N ALA A 12 0.55 -11.03 5.02
CA ALA A 12 1.91 -11.21 4.48
C ALA A 12 2.75 -12.21 5.29
N LEU A 13 2.60 -12.25 6.60
CA LEU A 13 3.40 -13.13 7.45
C LEU A 13 3.20 -14.63 7.15
N PRO A 14 1.97 -15.14 6.92
CA PRO A 14 1.77 -16.55 6.60
C PRO A 14 2.44 -17.02 5.30
N ILE A 15 2.76 -16.10 4.40
CA ILE A 15 3.51 -16.42 3.17
C ILE A 15 5.00 -16.18 3.31
N TYR A 16 5.48 -16.05 4.54
CA TYR A 16 6.89 -15.86 4.88
C TYR A 16 7.50 -14.56 4.33
N ALA A 17 6.69 -13.53 4.11
CA ALA A 17 7.19 -12.22 3.75
C ALA A 17 7.81 -11.53 4.97
N THR A 18 8.92 -10.84 4.76
CA THR A 18 9.50 -9.96 5.78
C THR A 18 8.79 -8.62 5.71
N VAL A 19 8.10 -8.25 6.77
CA VAL A 19 7.30 -7.03 6.82
C VAL A 19 7.96 -6.00 7.72
N THR A 20 8.14 -4.78 7.18
CA THR A 20 8.57 -3.62 7.95
C THR A 20 7.42 -2.63 8.02
N LEU A 21 6.97 -2.32 9.21
CA LEU A 21 5.93 -1.32 9.44
C LEU A 21 6.58 0.03 9.76
N CYS A 22 6.24 1.03 8.95
CA CYS A 22 6.69 2.40 9.15
C CYS A 22 5.51 3.31 9.51
N HIS A 23 5.82 4.38 10.24
CA HIS A 23 4.83 5.36 10.69
C HIS A 23 5.51 6.73 10.87
N THR A 24 4.78 7.73 11.33
CA THR A 24 5.31 9.09 11.49
C THR A 24 6.51 9.20 12.42
N GLY A 25 6.66 8.26 13.35
CA GLY A 25 7.83 8.19 14.25
C GLY A 25 9.02 7.41 13.68
N THR A 26 8.91 6.85 12.47
CA THR A 26 9.99 6.08 11.87
C THR A 26 11.12 7.01 11.44
N ARG A 27 12.33 6.69 11.90
CA ARG A 27 13.53 7.41 11.47
C ARG A 27 13.95 6.89 10.10
N ASP A 28 14.37 7.81 9.24
CA ASP A 28 14.90 7.51 7.92
C ASP A 28 14.00 6.55 7.13
N LEU A 29 12.78 7.00 6.87
CA LEU A 29 11.78 6.24 6.12
C LEU A 29 12.34 5.74 4.79
N ALA A 30 13.11 6.57 4.09
CA ALA A 30 13.67 6.25 2.78
C ALA A 30 14.63 5.05 2.83
N GLU A 31 15.36 4.85 3.91
CA GLU A 31 16.23 3.68 4.06
C GLU A 31 15.41 2.39 4.06
N HIS A 32 14.30 2.37 4.79
CA HIS A 32 13.41 1.22 4.84
C HIS A 32 12.76 0.93 3.49
N THR A 33 12.27 1.96 2.82
CA THR A 33 11.58 1.80 1.54
C THR A 33 12.53 1.40 0.41
N ARG A 34 13.77 1.85 0.41
CA ARG A 34 14.79 1.44 -0.57
C ARG A 34 15.14 -0.04 -0.50
N ARG A 35 14.97 -0.66 0.64
CA ARG A 35 15.23 -2.10 0.82
C ARG A 35 14.04 -2.97 0.43
N ALA A 36 12.87 -2.39 0.30
CA ALA A 36 11.64 -3.13 0.07
C ALA A 36 11.49 -3.51 -1.40
N ASP A 37 11.09 -4.74 -1.64
CA ASP A 37 10.66 -5.20 -2.97
C ASP A 37 9.28 -4.67 -3.31
N ILE A 38 8.43 -4.58 -2.29
CA ILE A 38 7.05 -4.08 -2.40
C ILE A 38 6.86 -2.99 -1.35
N VAL A 39 6.43 -1.83 -1.79
CA VAL A 39 6.10 -0.70 -0.91
C VAL A 39 4.59 -0.47 -0.96
N ILE A 40 3.95 -0.49 0.20
CA ILE A 40 2.52 -0.18 0.32
C ILE A 40 2.39 1.16 1.03
N ALA A 41 1.93 2.16 0.31
CA ALA A 41 1.73 3.52 0.81
C ALA A 41 0.28 3.71 1.25
N ALA A 42 0.07 3.95 2.52
CA ALA A 42 -1.27 4.09 3.12
C ALA A 42 -1.27 5.16 4.23
N ALA A 43 -0.58 6.27 4.02
CA ALA A 43 -0.41 7.32 5.02
C ALA A 43 -1.42 8.46 4.87
N GLY A 44 -1.98 8.67 3.68
CA GLY A 44 -2.87 9.78 3.42
C GLY A 44 -2.14 11.13 3.31
N VAL A 45 -0.88 11.11 2.89
CA VAL A 45 -0.05 12.31 2.70
C VAL A 45 0.37 12.40 1.24
N PRO A 46 -0.23 13.32 0.46
CA PRO A 46 0.06 13.44 -0.96
C PRO A 46 1.55 13.66 -1.24
N GLY A 47 2.09 12.90 -2.20
CA GLY A 47 3.48 13.05 -2.62
C GLY A 47 4.53 12.59 -1.61
N MET A 48 4.13 11.88 -0.56
CA MET A 48 5.05 11.43 0.48
C MET A 48 6.11 10.47 -0.06
N VAL A 49 5.74 9.56 -0.93
CA VAL A 49 6.67 8.60 -1.53
C VAL A 49 7.20 9.16 -2.84
N THR A 50 8.52 9.28 -2.94
CA THR A 50 9.21 9.79 -4.12
C THR A 50 10.08 8.71 -4.75
N ALA A 51 10.54 8.94 -5.98
CA ALA A 51 11.42 7.99 -6.68
C ALA A 51 12.70 7.68 -5.88
N GLY A 52 13.28 8.68 -5.22
CA GLY A 52 14.50 8.51 -4.42
C GLY A 52 14.33 7.61 -3.20
N MET A 53 13.10 7.31 -2.82
CA MET A 53 12.77 6.43 -1.69
C MET A 53 12.58 4.98 -2.12
N LEU A 54 12.76 4.65 -3.39
CA LEU A 54 12.50 3.33 -3.93
C LEU A 54 13.77 2.72 -4.52
N ARG A 55 13.87 1.39 -4.44
CA ARG A 55 14.83 0.67 -5.27
C ARG A 55 14.31 0.61 -6.71
N ALA A 56 15.20 0.50 -7.67
CA ALA A 56 14.81 0.34 -9.06
C ALA A 56 14.01 -0.96 -9.25
N GLY A 57 12.92 -0.88 -9.98
CA GLY A 57 12.05 -2.03 -10.25
C GLY A 57 11.13 -2.44 -9.11
N ALA A 58 11.02 -1.67 -8.03
CA ALA A 58 10.12 -1.98 -6.92
C ALA A 58 8.66 -1.99 -7.38
N VAL A 59 7.86 -2.78 -6.69
CA VAL A 59 6.40 -2.76 -6.81
C VAL A 59 5.85 -1.77 -5.80
N VAL A 60 5.03 -0.83 -6.25
CA VAL A 60 4.44 0.19 -5.38
C VAL A 60 2.93 0.12 -5.42
N VAL A 61 2.34 -0.04 -4.25
CA VAL A 61 0.89 -0.10 -4.07
C VAL A 61 0.44 1.15 -3.33
N ASP A 62 -0.37 1.98 -3.99
CA ASP A 62 -0.87 3.22 -3.43
C ASP A 62 -2.30 3.04 -2.91
N VAL A 63 -2.45 3.07 -1.60
CA VAL A 63 -3.73 2.96 -0.89
C VAL A 63 -4.15 4.30 -0.29
N GLY A 64 -3.27 5.30 -0.33
CA GLY A 64 -3.52 6.62 0.22
C GLY A 64 -4.70 7.30 -0.44
N VAL A 65 -5.49 8.02 0.35
CA VAL A 65 -6.61 8.81 -0.15
C VAL A 65 -6.55 10.20 0.48
N SER A 66 -6.38 11.18 -0.35
CA SER A 66 -6.40 12.58 0.06
C SER A 66 -7.17 13.39 -0.97
N ARG A 67 -7.71 14.52 -0.54
CA ARG A 67 -8.41 15.43 -1.41
C ARG A 67 -7.62 16.73 -1.52
N VAL A 68 -7.12 17.02 -2.71
CA VAL A 68 -6.35 18.23 -2.99
C VAL A 68 -7.06 18.98 -4.10
N GLY A 69 -7.52 20.21 -3.81
CA GLY A 69 -8.25 21.02 -4.78
C GLY A 69 -9.51 20.34 -5.35
N GLY A 70 -10.19 19.51 -4.55
CA GLY A 70 -11.37 18.75 -4.98
C GLY A 70 -11.06 17.46 -5.74
N VAL A 71 -9.80 17.17 -6.00
CA VAL A 71 -9.36 15.98 -6.72
C VAL A 71 -8.84 14.94 -5.73
N ILE A 72 -9.24 13.69 -5.91
CA ILE A 72 -8.72 12.57 -5.11
C ILE A 72 -7.30 12.24 -5.60
N THR A 73 -6.37 12.16 -4.66
CA THR A 73 -4.98 11.82 -4.95
C THR A 73 -4.46 10.80 -3.94
N GLY A 74 -3.45 10.04 -4.35
CA GLY A 74 -2.75 9.10 -3.48
C GLY A 74 -1.49 9.69 -2.85
N ASP A 75 -0.66 8.82 -2.31
CA ASP A 75 0.54 9.18 -1.55
C ASP A 75 1.80 9.28 -2.41
N LEU A 76 1.74 8.93 -3.69
CA LEU A 76 2.91 8.88 -4.55
C LEU A 76 3.18 10.20 -5.26
N ALA A 77 4.45 10.58 -5.31
CA ALA A 77 4.89 11.66 -6.18
C ALA A 77 4.93 11.19 -7.65
N PRO A 78 4.79 12.10 -8.63
CA PRO A 78 4.76 11.71 -10.05
C PRO A 78 6.01 10.99 -10.54
N ASP A 79 7.18 11.27 -9.94
CA ASP A 79 8.45 10.66 -10.34
C ASP A 79 8.59 9.18 -9.97
N VAL A 80 7.70 8.65 -9.14
CA VAL A 80 7.69 7.22 -8.77
C VAL A 80 7.55 6.33 -10.00
N TRP A 81 6.77 6.77 -10.99
CA TRP A 81 6.52 6.02 -12.22
C TRP A 81 7.79 5.79 -13.07
N ASP A 82 8.79 6.64 -12.91
CA ASP A 82 10.05 6.52 -13.64
C ASP A 82 11.00 5.48 -13.04
N ARG A 83 10.82 5.14 -11.78
CA ARG A 83 11.72 4.25 -11.05
C ARG A 83 11.12 2.90 -10.69
N ALA A 84 9.86 2.85 -10.35
CA ALA A 84 9.17 1.62 -9.97
C ALA A 84 8.98 0.70 -11.18
N GLY A 85 8.99 -0.61 -10.93
CA GLY A 85 8.65 -1.60 -11.95
C GLY A 85 7.16 -1.72 -12.17
N TRP A 86 6.38 -1.62 -11.09
CA TRP A 86 4.93 -1.69 -11.11
C TRP A 86 4.36 -0.68 -10.14
N VAL A 87 3.33 0.05 -10.55
CA VAL A 87 2.66 1.04 -9.73
C VAL A 87 1.16 0.91 -9.91
N THR A 88 0.41 0.85 -8.83
CA THR A 88 -1.04 0.90 -8.91
C THR A 88 -1.49 2.35 -9.14
N PRO A 89 -2.42 2.60 -10.07
CA PRO A 89 -3.00 3.94 -10.21
C PRO A 89 -3.83 4.30 -8.98
N ASN A 90 -3.96 5.57 -8.71
CA ASN A 90 -4.84 6.08 -7.67
C ASN A 90 -5.40 7.45 -8.08
N PRO A 91 -6.71 7.59 -8.30
CA PRO A 91 -7.76 6.56 -8.15
C PRO A 91 -7.76 5.52 -9.26
N GLY A 92 -8.53 4.44 -9.05
CA GLY A 92 -8.76 3.42 -10.07
C GLY A 92 -7.94 2.13 -9.92
N GLY A 93 -7.10 2.04 -8.90
CA GLY A 93 -6.27 0.85 -8.61
C GLY A 93 -6.84 0.01 -7.47
N ILE A 94 -6.32 0.22 -6.27
CA ILE A 94 -6.68 -0.58 -5.08
C ILE A 94 -8.13 -0.38 -4.65
N GLY A 95 -8.68 0.82 -4.76
CA GLY A 95 -10.05 1.09 -4.37
C GLY A 95 -11.07 0.13 -4.99
N PRO A 96 -11.14 0.02 -6.32
CA PRO A 96 -12.01 -0.95 -6.99
C PRO A 96 -11.72 -2.40 -6.59
N MET A 97 -10.47 -2.78 -6.43
CA MET A 97 -10.09 -4.13 -5.99
C MET A 97 -10.54 -4.41 -4.56
N THR A 98 -10.48 -3.44 -3.68
CA THR A 98 -10.97 -3.57 -2.30
C THR A 98 -12.46 -3.88 -2.30
N ARG A 99 -13.25 -3.22 -3.13
CA ARG A 99 -14.68 -3.48 -3.27
C ARG A 99 -14.94 -4.89 -3.81
N ALA A 100 -14.22 -5.28 -4.85
CA ALA A 100 -14.36 -6.61 -5.44
C ALA A 100 -14.04 -7.71 -4.43
N MET A 101 -12.96 -7.56 -3.68
CA MET A 101 -12.56 -8.53 -2.67
C MET A 101 -13.52 -8.56 -1.48
N LEU A 102 -14.08 -7.42 -1.09
CA LEU A 102 -15.11 -7.37 -0.06
C LEU A 102 -16.32 -8.21 -0.45
N LEU A 103 -16.81 -8.04 -1.67
CA LEU A 103 -17.95 -8.82 -2.18
C LEU A 103 -17.62 -10.31 -2.25
N SER A 104 -16.44 -10.66 -2.75
CA SER A 104 -15.97 -12.04 -2.80
C SER A 104 -15.92 -12.66 -1.39
N ASN A 105 -15.38 -11.95 -0.42
CA ASN A 105 -15.28 -12.42 0.96
C ASN A 105 -16.65 -12.62 1.60
N VAL A 106 -17.60 -11.73 1.34
CA VAL A 106 -18.99 -11.84 1.83
C VAL A 106 -19.64 -13.12 1.28
N VAL A 107 -19.48 -13.40 -0.01
CA VAL A 107 -20.01 -14.62 -0.62
C VAL A 107 -19.37 -15.87 0.00
N GLN A 108 -18.07 -15.88 0.17
CA GLN A 108 -17.37 -17.01 0.81
C GLN A 108 -17.84 -17.26 2.24
N LEU A 109 -18.02 -16.20 3.01
CA LEU A 109 -18.54 -16.32 4.38
C LEU A 109 -19.99 -16.84 4.41
N ALA A 110 -20.82 -16.38 3.47
CA ALA A 110 -22.19 -16.85 3.36
C ALA A 110 -22.25 -18.33 2.98
N GLU A 111 -21.43 -18.76 2.03
CA GLU A 111 -21.32 -20.18 1.63
C GLU A 111 -20.86 -21.05 2.79
N ALA A 112 -19.84 -20.62 3.53
CA ALA A 112 -19.34 -21.33 4.70
C ALA A 112 -20.41 -21.45 5.81
N GLY A 113 -21.21 -20.38 6.02
CA GLY A 113 -22.28 -20.38 7.00
C GLY A 113 -23.50 -21.22 6.60
N ALA A 114 -23.66 -21.49 5.31
CA ALA A 114 -24.77 -22.31 4.79
C ALA A 114 -24.51 -23.82 4.89
N SER A 115 -23.30 -24.23 5.22
CA SER A 115 -22.93 -25.64 5.35
C SER A 115 -23.25 -26.25 6.75
#